data_f22c863d01965e397cd3812f6c09fa4b
#
_entry.id   f22c863d01965e397cd3812f6c09fa4b
#
_cell.length_a   1.000
_cell.length_b   1.000
_cell.length_c   1.000
_cell.angle_alpha   90.00
_cell.angle_beta   90.00
_cell.angle_gamma   90.00
#
_symmetry.space_group_name_H-M   'P 1'
#
loop_
_entity.id
_entity.type
_entity.pdbx_description
1 polymer ?
#
loop_
_entity_poly.entity_id
_entity_poly.type
_entity_poly.pdbx_seq_one_letter_code
_entity_poly.pdbx_strand_id
1 'polypeptide(L)'
;MIFTSTLFLLFFLCVYILYWAYNGKNYREWVIVIASLIFYATWSVPFLFHLLGILYINYLAIRSLFKRKSLGVLRAIVILDLINLGVFKYFYFFTDNFYVWTGWSFLDQRNFGFQIILPLAISFYTFQIIAFVVDVYRGKITNDCGLFRFVLFILFFLSWLQGRL
;
A
#
# COMPACT_ATOMS: atom_id res chain seq x y z
N MET A 1 -10.67 12.68 -2.16
CA MET A 1 -10.39 13.82 -3.06
C MET A 1 -10.35 13.29 -4.49
N ILE A 2 -11.11 13.88 -5.39
CA ILE A 2 -11.05 13.56 -6.81
C ILE A 2 -9.88 14.37 -7.38
N PHE A 3 -9.03 13.77 -8.22
CA PHE A 3 -7.83 14.43 -8.80
C PHE A 3 -8.13 15.71 -9.60
N THR A 4 -9.36 15.89 -10.03
CA THR A 4 -9.83 17.09 -10.74
C THR A 4 -10.30 18.22 -9.82
N SER A 5 -10.25 18.04 -8.49
CA SER A 5 -10.72 19.06 -7.55
C SER A 5 -9.68 20.16 -7.35
N THR A 6 -10.13 21.41 -7.26
CA THR A 6 -9.30 22.57 -6.91
C THR A 6 -8.50 22.34 -5.61
N LEU A 7 -9.07 21.57 -4.70
CA LEU A 7 -8.47 21.20 -3.42
C LEU A 7 -7.22 20.31 -3.62
N PHE A 8 -7.24 19.41 -4.61
CA PHE A 8 -6.06 18.62 -4.97
C PHE A 8 -4.94 19.49 -5.55
N LEU A 9 -5.29 20.44 -6.42
CA LEU A 9 -4.30 21.37 -6.99
C LEU A 9 -3.64 22.24 -5.89
N LEU A 10 -4.44 22.74 -4.95
CA LEU A 10 -3.90 23.49 -3.79
C LEU A 10 -2.99 22.64 -2.93
N PHE A 11 -3.41 21.39 -2.62
CA PHE A 11 -2.58 20.44 -1.88
C PHE A 11 -1.25 20.18 -2.60
N PHE A 12 -1.29 19.91 -3.90
CA PHE A 12 -0.09 19.67 -4.71
C PHE A 12 0.81 20.89 -4.75
N LEU A 13 0.26 22.11 -4.89
CA LEU A 13 1.02 23.36 -4.85
C LEU A 13 1.71 23.55 -3.49
N CYS A 14 1.02 23.29 -2.38
CA CYS A 14 1.61 23.35 -1.05
C CYS A 14 2.76 22.35 -0.90
N VAL A 15 2.57 21.10 -1.33
CA VAL A 15 3.62 20.08 -1.29
C VAL A 15 4.81 20.49 -2.16
N TYR A 16 4.56 21.03 -3.35
CA TYR A 16 5.59 21.52 -4.25
C TYR A 16 6.43 22.66 -3.60
N ILE A 17 5.76 23.65 -3.01
CA ILE A 17 6.43 24.74 -2.30
C ILE A 17 7.27 24.21 -1.13
N LEU A 18 6.71 23.33 -0.31
CA LEU A 18 7.42 22.71 0.81
C LEU A 18 8.63 21.89 0.35
N TYR A 19 8.50 21.13 -0.75
CA TYR A 19 9.58 20.34 -1.31
C TYR A 19 10.80 21.20 -1.73
N TRP A 20 10.55 22.39 -2.27
CA TRP A 20 11.61 23.32 -2.71
C TRP A 20 12.03 24.32 -1.63
N ALA A 21 11.30 24.44 -0.52
CA ALA A 21 11.60 25.39 0.55
C ALA A 21 12.97 25.14 1.20
N TYR A 22 13.44 23.89 1.19
CA TYR A 22 14.72 23.55 1.80
C TYR A 22 15.50 22.51 0.97
N ASN A 23 16.82 22.72 0.83
CA ASN A 23 17.69 21.91 -0.04
C ASN A 23 18.27 20.65 0.65
N GLY A 24 17.70 20.18 1.76
CA GLY A 24 18.15 18.98 2.44
C GLY A 24 17.57 17.70 1.81
N LYS A 25 18.43 16.73 1.43
CA LYS A 25 17.96 15.45 0.85
C LYS A 25 16.97 14.73 1.77
N ASN A 26 17.30 14.61 3.05
CA ASN A 26 16.43 13.96 4.03
C ASN A 26 15.10 14.71 4.21
N TYR A 27 15.13 16.06 4.17
CA TYR A 27 13.92 16.87 4.27
C TYR A 27 12.96 16.60 3.11
N ARG A 28 13.45 16.54 1.88
CA ARG A 28 12.65 16.25 0.70
C ARG A 28 12.00 14.87 0.75
N GLU A 29 12.75 13.86 1.21
CA GLU A 29 12.22 12.51 1.42
C GLU A 29 11.08 12.50 2.45
N TRP A 30 11.22 13.23 3.56
CA TRP A 30 10.17 13.38 4.57
C TRP A 30 8.93 14.11 4.05
N VAL A 31 9.10 15.19 3.29
CA VAL A 31 7.97 15.93 2.69
C VAL A 31 7.15 15.01 1.80
N ILE A 32 7.78 14.20 0.96
CA ILE A 32 7.07 13.25 0.07
C ILE A 32 6.33 12.20 0.89
N VAL A 33 6.96 11.58 1.89
CA VAL A 33 6.32 10.55 2.71
C VAL A 33 5.10 11.12 3.45
N ILE A 34 5.26 12.26 4.13
CA ILE A 34 4.17 12.89 4.88
C ILE A 34 3.03 13.30 3.95
N ALA A 35 3.33 13.91 2.81
CA ALA A 35 2.33 14.29 1.83
C ALA A 35 1.56 13.07 1.31
N SER A 36 2.25 11.98 0.99
CA SER A 36 1.63 10.73 0.54
C SER A 36 0.73 10.11 1.62
N LEU A 37 1.16 10.12 2.88
CA LEU A 37 0.36 9.62 4.00
C LEU A 37 -0.89 10.47 4.23
N ILE A 38 -0.76 11.80 4.19
CA ILE A 38 -1.90 12.72 4.30
C ILE A 38 -2.87 12.49 3.15
N PHE A 39 -2.37 12.39 1.93
CA PHE A 39 -3.20 12.11 0.77
C PHE A 39 -3.97 10.79 0.90
N TYR A 40 -3.31 9.72 1.33
CA TYR A 40 -3.94 8.44 1.56
C TYR A 40 -4.96 8.48 2.70
N ALA A 41 -4.66 9.22 3.79
CA ALA A 41 -5.56 9.43 4.92
C ALA A 41 -6.85 10.17 4.53
N THR A 42 -6.80 11.09 3.55
CA THR A 42 -8.01 11.77 3.05
C THR A 42 -8.98 10.82 2.35
N TRP A 43 -8.49 9.69 1.86
CA TRP A 43 -9.34 8.65 1.29
C TRP A 43 -9.97 7.79 2.38
N SER A 44 -9.15 7.18 3.24
CA SER A 44 -9.64 6.39 4.38
C SER A 44 -8.53 6.14 5.40
N VAL A 45 -8.75 6.58 6.63
CA VAL A 45 -7.81 6.37 7.74
C VAL A 45 -7.64 4.88 8.09
N PRO A 46 -8.68 4.04 8.15
CA PRO A 46 -8.51 2.60 8.40
C PRO A 46 -7.63 1.91 7.36
N PHE A 47 -7.78 2.26 6.07
CA PHE A 47 -6.94 1.68 5.02
C PHE A 47 -5.51 2.19 5.04
N LEU A 48 -5.26 3.40 5.55
CA LEU A 48 -3.90 3.87 5.81
C LEU A 48 -3.20 2.99 6.85
N PHE A 49 -3.86 2.69 7.97
CA PHE A 49 -3.29 1.79 8.99
C PHE A 49 -3.07 0.37 8.45
N HIS A 50 -4.00 -0.12 7.63
CA HIS A 50 -3.84 -1.40 6.95
C HIS A 50 -2.60 -1.40 6.04
N LEU A 51 -2.43 -0.38 5.19
CA LEU A 51 -1.27 -0.21 4.32
C LEU A 51 0.04 -0.19 5.12
N LEU A 52 0.09 0.63 6.18
CA LEU A 52 1.27 0.70 7.03
C LEU A 52 1.58 -0.63 7.72
N GLY A 53 0.55 -1.37 8.15
CA GLY A 53 0.70 -2.71 8.72
C GLY A 53 1.30 -3.70 7.72
N ILE A 54 0.80 -3.74 6.49
CA ILE A 54 1.34 -4.60 5.43
C ILE A 54 2.78 -4.20 5.08
N LEU A 55 3.08 -2.92 4.96
CA LEU A 55 4.44 -2.44 4.70
C LEU A 55 5.40 -2.84 5.83
N TYR A 56 4.95 -2.75 7.08
CA TYR A 56 5.77 -3.13 8.24
C TYR A 56 6.06 -4.64 8.27
N ILE A 57 5.04 -5.48 8.03
CA ILE A 57 5.21 -6.96 7.98
C ILE A 57 6.19 -7.33 6.86
N ASN A 58 6.03 -6.75 5.68
CA ASN A 58 6.93 -6.96 4.55
C ASN A 58 8.35 -6.50 4.85
N TYR A 59 8.52 -5.36 5.53
CA TYR A 59 9.84 -4.89 5.96
C TYR A 59 10.54 -5.87 6.91
N LEU A 60 9.81 -6.47 7.86
CA LEU A 60 10.37 -7.49 8.75
C LEU A 60 10.83 -8.73 7.97
N ALA A 61 10.05 -9.16 6.97
CA ALA A 61 10.44 -10.25 6.09
C ALA A 61 11.68 -9.91 5.25
N ILE A 62 11.74 -8.72 4.68
CA ILE A 62 12.89 -8.20 3.94
C ILE A 62 14.15 -8.20 4.82
N ARG A 63 14.05 -7.69 6.04
CA ARG A 63 15.16 -7.69 7.00
C ARG A 63 15.63 -9.10 7.36
N SER A 64 14.69 -10.06 7.46
CA SER A 64 15.03 -11.47 7.64
C SER A 64 15.76 -12.05 6.44
N LEU A 65 15.34 -11.72 5.22
CA LEU A 65 15.97 -12.16 3.97
C LEU A 65 17.38 -11.60 3.79
N PHE A 66 17.66 -10.37 4.23
CA PHE A 66 19.02 -9.81 4.24
C PHE A 66 19.94 -10.58 5.19
N LYS A 67 19.43 -11.02 6.35
CA LYS A 67 20.21 -11.80 7.30
C LYS A 67 20.43 -13.24 6.82
N ARG A 68 19.39 -13.87 6.29
CA ARG A 68 19.41 -15.25 5.82
C ARG A 68 18.47 -15.42 4.64
N LYS A 69 19.02 -15.72 3.46
CA LYS A 69 18.24 -15.99 2.25
C LYS A 69 17.44 -17.28 2.44
N SER A 70 16.22 -17.17 2.94
CA SER A 70 15.31 -18.30 3.18
C SER A 70 14.19 -18.31 2.15
N LEU A 71 14.11 -19.39 1.37
CA LEU A 71 13.00 -19.59 0.42
C LEU A 71 11.64 -19.71 1.15
N GLY A 72 11.64 -20.24 2.38
CA GLY A 72 10.44 -20.33 3.21
C GLY A 72 9.85 -18.97 3.54
N VAL A 73 10.72 -18.02 3.97
CA VAL A 73 10.29 -16.64 4.26
C VAL A 73 9.77 -15.95 3.00
N LEU A 74 10.44 -16.11 1.86
CA LEU A 74 9.99 -15.57 0.59
C LEU A 74 8.59 -16.08 0.23
N ARG A 75 8.39 -17.40 0.26
CA ARG A 75 7.09 -18.00 -0.08
C ARG A 75 5.99 -17.54 0.88
N ALA A 76 6.28 -17.52 2.19
CA ALA A 76 5.31 -17.12 3.20
C ALA A 76 4.82 -15.69 2.99
N ILE A 77 5.72 -14.73 2.72
CA ILE A 77 5.34 -13.33 2.54
C ILE A 77 4.60 -13.10 1.24
N VAL A 78 5.01 -13.75 0.14
CA VAL A 78 4.30 -13.67 -1.14
C VAL A 78 2.89 -14.22 -1.03
N ILE A 79 2.71 -15.36 -0.35
CA ILE A 79 1.39 -15.96 -0.10
C ILE A 79 0.53 -15.02 0.74
N LEU A 80 1.09 -14.42 1.80
CA LEU A 80 0.39 -13.47 2.66
C LEU A 80 -0.11 -12.26 1.85
N ASP A 81 0.74 -11.67 1.01
CA ASP A 81 0.40 -10.53 0.18
C ASP A 81 -0.68 -10.88 -0.86
N LEU A 82 -0.60 -12.07 -1.46
CA LEU A 82 -1.63 -12.55 -2.40
C LEU A 82 -2.96 -12.85 -1.70
N ILE A 83 -2.94 -13.41 -0.49
CA ILE A 83 -4.15 -13.62 0.32
C ILE A 83 -4.76 -12.27 0.67
N ASN A 84 -3.96 -11.31 1.14
CA ASN A 84 -4.43 -9.97 1.43
C ASN A 84 -5.11 -9.32 0.22
N LEU A 85 -4.48 -9.38 -0.95
CA LEU A 85 -5.06 -8.90 -2.20
C LEU A 85 -6.36 -9.63 -2.54
N GLY A 86 -6.35 -10.96 -2.41
CA GLY A 86 -7.52 -11.82 -2.70
C GLY A 86 -8.71 -11.50 -1.80
N VAL A 87 -8.47 -11.32 -0.50
CA VAL A 87 -9.51 -10.95 0.46
C VAL A 87 -10.18 -9.63 0.05
N PHE A 88 -9.41 -8.56 -0.17
CA PHE A 88 -9.99 -7.26 -0.51
C PHE A 88 -10.64 -7.23 -1.90
N LYS A 89 -10.06 -7.93 -2.88
CA LYS A 89 -10.57 -7.91 -4.25
C LYS A 89 -11.82 -8.77 -4.44
N TYR A 90 -11.87 -9.92 -3.77
CA TYR A 90 -12.92 -10.91 -3.99
C TYR A 90 -13.91 -11.05 -2.83
N PHE A 91 -13.75 -10.25 -1.76
CA PHE A 91 -14.61 -10.34 -0.58
C PHE A 91 -16.10 -10.26 -0.95
N TYR A 92 -16.50 -9.24 -1.70
CA TYR A 92 -17.89 -9.08 -2.11
C TYR A 92 -18.36 -10.17 -3.06
N PHE A 93 -17.51 -10.63 -3.96
CA PHE A 93 -17.83 -11.72 -4.86
C PHE A 93 -18.14 -13.00 -4.07
N PHE A 94 -17.36 -13.31 -3.07
CA PHE A 94 -17.61 -14.50 -2.25
C PHE A 94 -18.83 -14.33 -1.34
N THR A 95 -19.02 -13.20 -0.71
CA THR A 95 -20.16 -12.96 0.18
C THR A 95 -21.48 -12.98 -0.58
N ASP A 96 -21.55 -12.38 -1.77
CA ASP A 96 -22.76 -12.38 -2.59
C ASP A 96 -23.12 -13.76 -3.11
N ASN A 97 -22.14 -14.50 -3.64
CA ASN A 97 -22.40 -15.86 -4.10
C ASN A 97 -22.81 -16.79 -2.96
N PHE A 98 -22.18 -16.63 -1.79
CA PHE A 98 -22.51 -17.44 -0.62
C PHE A 98 -23.92 -17.12 -0.06
N TYR A 99 -24.32 -15.83 -0.10
CA TYR A 99 -25.67 -15.40 0.24
C TYR A 99 -26.72 -16.04 -0.69
N VAL A 100 -26.46 -16.00 -1.99
CA VAL A 100 -27.35 -16.63 -2.99
C VAL A 100 -27.50 -18.13 -2.78
N TRP A 101 -26.43 -18.81 -2.33
CA TRP A 101 -26.42 -20.26 -2.13
C TRP A 101 -27.05 -20.70 -0.80
N THR A 102 -26.81 -19.95 0.28
CA THR A 102 -27.18 -20.37 1.64
C THR A 102 -28.41 -19.65 2.18
N GLY A 103 -28.80 -18.52 1.59
CA GLY A 103 -29.89 -17.66 2.09
C GLY A 103 -29.60 -17.00 3.45
N TRP A 104 -28.33 -17.04 3.94
CA TRP A 104 -27.96 -16.49 5.24
C TRP A 104 -27.92 -14.95 5.16
N SER A 105 -28.93 -14.32 5.74
CA SER A 105 -29.07 -12.85 5.77
C SER A 105 -27.89 -12.12 6.45
N PHE A 106 -27.07 -12.81 7.24
CA PHE A 106 -25.85 -12.27 7.83
C PHE A 106 -24.78 -11.92 6.78
N LEU A 107 -24.80 -12.59 5.61
CA LEU A 107 -23.85 -12.37 4.52
C LEU A 107 -24.36 -11.37 3.47
N ASP A 108 -25.55 -10.82 3.66
CA ASP A 108 -26.04 -9.74 2.79
C ASP A 108 -25.21 -8.48 3.00
N GLN A 109 -24.65 -7.94 1.91
CA GLN A 109 -23.86 -6.69 1.92
C GLN A 109 -24.58 -5.51 2.57
N ARG A 110 -25.92 -5.50 2.49
CA ARG A 110 -26.75 -4.43 3.09
C ARG A 110 -26.71 -4.43 4.61
N ASN A 111 -26.37 -5.59 5.22
CA ASN A 111 -26.29 -5.75 6.68
C ASN A 111 -24.88 -5.45 7.21
N PHE A 112 -23.87 -5.38 6.35
CA PHE A 112 -22.54 -4.92 6.77
C PHE A 112 -22.58 -3.42 7.04
N GLY A 113 -22.48 -3.02 8.30
CA GLY A 113 -22.43 -1.61 8.71
C GLY A 113 -21.17 -0.85 8.22
N PHE A 114 -20.34 -1.49 7.38
CA PHE A 114 -19.16 -0.92 6.74
C PHE A 114 -19.06 -1.41 5.30
N GLN A 115 -18.85 -0.49 4.39
CA GLN A 115 -18.50 -0.85 3.02
C GLN A 115 -17.00 -1.08 2.95
N ILE A 116 -16.59 -2.31 2.56
CA ILE A 116 -15.19 -2.57 2.21
C ILE A 116 -14.94 -1.89 0.86
N ILE A 117 -14.63 -0.61 0.89
CA ILE A 117 -14.17 0.10 -0.29
C ILE A 117 -12.81 -0.50 -0.65
N LEU A 118 -12.63 -0.92 -1.89
CA LEU A 118 -11.35 -1.46 -2.36
C LEU A 118 -10.25 -0.43 -2.07
N PRO A 119 -9.22 -0.77 -1.27
CA PRO A 119 -8.15 0.18 -0.99
C PRO A 119 -7.54 0.69 -2.28
N LEU A 120 -7.32 2.01 -2.34
CA LEU A 120 -6.76 2.65 -3.51
C LEU A 120 -5.45 1.95 -3.90
N ALA A 121 -5.40 1.46 -5.14
CA ALA A 121 -4.23 0.81 -5.72
C ALA A 121 -3.71 -0.45 -4.98
N ILE A 122 -4.57 -1.20 -4.25
CA ILE A 122 -4.13 -2.40 -3.50
C ILE A 122 -3.39 -3.40 -4.39
N SER A 123 -3.90 -3.69 -5.57
CA SER A 123 -3.26 -4.63 -6.50
C SER A 123 -1.87 -4.16 -6.90
N PHE A 124 -1.75 -2.85 -7.07
CA PHE A 124 -0.54 -2.22 -7.55
C PHE A 124 0.58 -2.27 -6.51
N TYR A 125 0.32 -1.77 -5.28
CA TYR A 125 1.35 -1.81 -4.24
C TYR A 125 1.69 -3.24 -3.83
N THR A 126 0.73 -4.17 -3.88
CA THR A 126 0.98 -5.58 -3.60
C THR A 126 2.00 -6.18 -4.59
N PHE A 127 1.80 -5.99 -5.90
CA PHE A 127 2.76 -6.48 -6.89
C PHE A 127 4.13 -5.80 -6.78
N GLN A 128 4.15 -4.52 -6.44
CA GLN A 128 5.39 -3.77 -6.24
C GLN A 128 6.17 -4.29 -5.02
N ILE A 129 5.49 -4.57 -3.92
CA ILE A 129 6.08 -5.18 -2.71
C ILE A 129 6.65 -6.56 -3.06
N ILE A 130 5.87 -7.42 -3.72
CA ILE A 130 6.30 -8.76 -4.13
C ILE A 130 7.54 -8.67 -5.02
N ALA A 131 7.56 -7.78 -6.00
CA ALA A 131 8.71 -7.58 -6.88
C ALA A 131 9.96 -7.19 -6.08
N PHE A 132 9.81 -6.25 -5.14
CA PHE A 132 10.90 -5.80 -4.27
C PHE A 132 11.45 -6.95 -3.39
N VAL A 133 10.58 -7.71 -2.75
CA VAL A 133 10.97 -8.87 -1.91
C VAL A 133 11.69 -9.94 -2.71
N VAL A 134 11.22 -10.23 -3.93
CA VAL A 134 11.87 -11.17 -4.85
C VAL A 134 13.26 -10.67 -5.27
N ASP A 135 13.41 -9.37 -5.56
CA ASP A 135 14.70 -8.79 -5.95
C ASP A 135 15.72 -8.78 -4.79
N VAL A 136 15.25 -8.59 -3.55
CA VAL A 136 16.08 -8.78 -2.34
C VAL A 136 16.54 -10.24 -2.22
N TYR A 137 15.62 -11.19 -2.38
CA TYR A 137 15.98 -12.62 -2.30
C TYR A 137 16.99 -13.04 -3.40
N ARG A 138 16.81 -12.53 -4.62
CA ARG A 138 17.73 -12.77 -5.76
C ARG A 138 19.09 -12.07 -5.57
N GLY A 139 19.23 -11.19 -4.59
CA GLY A 139 20.45 -10.45 -4.33
C GLY A 139 20.71 -9.30 -5.29
N LYS A 140 19.70 -8.85 -6.03
CA LYS A 140 19.81 -7.62 -6.84
C LYS A 140 19.88 -6.38 -5.99
N ILE A 141 19.18 -6.41 -4.84
CA ILE A 141 19.22 -5.36 -3.82
C ILE A 141 20.10 -5.90 -2.68
N THR A 142 21.27 -5.34 -2.51
CA THR A 142 22.27 -5.81 -1.52
C THR A 142 22.29 -4.97 -0.25
N ASN A 143 21.84 -3.73 -0.33
CA ASN A 143 21.86 -2.82 0.82
C ASN A 143 20.50 -2.82 1.54
N ASP A 144 20.55 -2.99 2.87
CA ASP A 144 19.35 -2.78 3.70
C ASP A 144 18.92 -1.31 3.59
N CYS A 145 17.78 -1.11 2.94
CA CYS A 145 17.28 0.24 2.65
C CYS A 145 16.48 0.85 3.81
N GLY A 146 16.47 0.26 4.99
CA GLY A 146 15.70 0.77 6.13
C GLY A 146 14.19 0.93 5.85
N LEU A 147 13.37 0.90 6.91
CA LEU A 147 11.91 1.00 6.78
C LEU A 147 11.46 2.27 6.03
N PHE A 148 12.07 3.41 6.35
CA PHE A 148 11.68 4.70 5.77
C PHE A 148 11.84 4.72 4.24
N ARG A 149 12.97 4.26 3.72
CA ARG A 149 13.20 4.22 2.27
C ARG A 149 12.33 3.19 1.55
N PHE A 150 12.04 2.08 2.21
CA PHE A 150 11.10 1.10 1.68
C PHE A 150 9.69 1.68 1.56
N VAL A 151 9.20 2.35 2.60
CA VAL A 151 7.91 3.05 2.59
C VAL A 151 7.90 4.16 1.54
N LEU A 152 8.97 4.97 1.47
CA LEU A 152 9.12 6.01 0.46
C LEU A 152 9.02 5.44 -0.96
N PHE A 153 9.71 4.32 -1.24
CA PHE A 153 9.69 3.69 -2.55
C PHE A 153 8.27 3.26 -2.96
N ILE A 154 7.54 2.61 -2.05
CA ILE A 154 6.18 2.15 -2.33
C ILE A 154 5.22 3.33 -2.50
N LEU A 155 5.25 4.32 -1.59
CA LEU A 155 4.34 5.48 -1.62
C LEU A 155 4.64 6.43 -2.79
N PHE A 156 5.91 6.66 -3.12
CA PHE A 156 6.30 7.51 -4.24
C PHE A 156 5.82 6.95 -5.57
N PHE A 157 5.95 5.64 -5.76
CA PHE A 157 5.50 4.99 -6.98
C PHE A 157 3.97 4.98 -7.09
N LEU A 158 3.25 4.87 -5.97
CA LEU A 158 1.79 5.03 -5.94
C LEU A 158 1.34 6.41 -6.44
N SER A 159 2.01 7.48 -6.00
CA SER A 159 1.68 8.83 -6.43
C SER A 159 2.01 9.08 -7.92
N TRP A 160 3.09 8.48 -8.43
CA TRP A 160 3.48 8.62 -9.83
C TRP A 160 2.52 7.93 -10.80
N LEU A 161 1.97 6.79 -10.43
CA LEU A 161 1.01 6.06 -11.29
C LEU A 161 -0.37 6.68 -11.30
N GLN A 162 -0.81 7.24 -10.17
CA GLN A 162 -2.07 7.94 -10.09
C GLN A 162 -2.11 9.21 -10.94
N GLY A 163 -0.95 9.82 -11.23
CA GLY A 163 -0.84 10.96 -12.13
C GLY A 163 -0.89 10.62 -13.63
N ARG A 164 -0.93 9.32 -13.98
CA ARG A 164 -1.00 8.85 -15.38
C ARG A 164 -2.35 8.25 -15.80
N LEU A 165 -3.29 8.09 -14.88
CA LEU A 165 -4.67 7.68 -15.15
C LEU A 165 -5.59 8.88 -15.18
#